data_0474c121c7d314e0483214940ee9818b
#
_entry.id   0474c121c7d314e0483214940ee9818b
#
_cell.length_a   1.000
_cell.length_b   1.000
_cell.length_c   1.000
_cell.angle_alpha   90.00
_cell.angle_beta   90.00
_cell.angle_gamma   90.00
#
_symmetry.space_group_name_H-M   'P 1'
#
loop_
_entity.id
_entity.type
_entity.pdbx_description
1 polymer ?
#
loop_
_entity_poly.entity_id
_entity_poly.type
_entity_poly.pdbx_seq_one_letter_code
_entity_poly.pdbx_strand_id
1 'polypeptide(L)'
;MNRMQYSNTTKDYGKFCMFSMNRKKLHEPTIKKLMESMEKSGFVSTITVSKNKDSKLFDIYDGQHRFEAAKRLGIEINYTEYVCLNKEDIPDLQILKSWGLEDFLHYGVEANMPDYKYLDKVKTETNLPLTALIIMFGGSVYGNKLFKDMNWRAISKNTGWEITECLRDFGKRNIPLWKSARFIWGFCLVYNSKAGEYDHKRMLRHVDRASMKLTKQASPGDYARNIQELYNHGIAKNSRVQFVQ
;
A
#
# COMPACT_ATOMS: atom_id res chain seq x y z
N MET A 1 -2.86 27.57 -14.69
CA MET A 1 -2.78 28.64 -13.68
C MET A 1 -1.31 28.85 -13.30
N ASN A 2 -0.75 30.04 -13.52
CA ASN A 2 0.61 30.37 -13.04
C ASN A 2 0.56 30.48 -11.52
N ARG A 3 1.15 29.51 -10.81
CA ARG A 3 1.31 29.58 -9.36
C ARG A 3 2.49 30.52 -9.05
N MET A 4 2.27 31.57 -8.27
CA MET A 4 3.36 32.41 -7.79
C MET A 4 4.30 31.59 -6.92
N GLN A 5 5.61 31.75 -7.14
CA GLN A 5 6.65 31.05 -6.40
C GLN A 5 7.73 32.02 -5.95
N TYR A 6 8.24 31.82 -4.74
CA TYR A 6 9.33 32.62 -4.17
C TYR A 6 10.41 31.68 -3.66
N SER A 7 11.66 31.92 -4.07
CA SER A 7 12.82 31.15 -3.61
C SER A 7 13.51 31.91 -2.48
N ASN A 8 13.80 31.22 -1.39
CA ASN A 8 14.38 31.76 -0.18
C ASN A 8 15.39 30.79 0.42
N THR A 9 16.24 31.31 1.34
CA THR A 9 17.17 30.50 2.13
C THR A 9 16.99 30.81 3.61
N THR A 10 17.24 29.83 4.49
CA THR A 10 17.19 30.02 5.93
C THR A 10 17.85 28.90 6.72
N LYS A 11 18.33 29.24 7.94
CA LYS A 11 18.70 28.25 8.98
C LYS A 11 17.62 28.11 10.08
N ASP A 12 16.55 28.87 9.99
CA ASP A 12 15.46 28.80 10.95
C ASP A 12 14.52 27.64 10.62
N TYR A 13 14.88 26.45 11.08
CA TYR A 13 14.10 25.22 10.89
C TYR A 13 12.75 25.26 11.61
N GLY A 14 12.59 26.13 12.63
CA GLY A 14 11.35 26.30 13.37
C GLY A 14 10.19 26.88 12.56
N LYS A 15 10.49 27.48 11.40
CA LYS A 15 9.47 27.97 10.46
C LYS A 15 8.74 26.88 9.70
N PHE A 16 9.21 25.62 9.76
CA PHE A 16 8.70 24.53 8.93
C PHE A 16 8.06 23.44 9.76
N CYS A 17 7.02 22.83 9.21
CA CYS A 17 6.42 21.62 9.74
C CYS A 17 6.28 20.55 8.65
N MET A 18 6.32 19.30 9.07
CA MET A 18 6.03 18.17 8.18
C MET A 18 4.54 18.16 7.91
N PHE A 19 4.17 18.19 6.64
CA PHE A 19 2.77 18.13 6.29
C PHE A 19 2.20 16.75 6.61
N SER A 20 1.10 16.68 7.37
CA SER A 20 0.56 15.44 7.95
C SER A 20 0.18 14.38 6.90
N MET A 21 -0.27 14.83 5.73
CA MET A 21 -0.69 13.95 4.63
C MET A 21 0.48 13.40 3.80
N ASN A 22 1.69 13.84 4.08
CA ASN A 22 2.89 13.32 3.43
C ASN A 22 3.35 12.01 4.08
N ARG A 23 4.47 11.43 3.65
CA ARG A 23 4.96 10.14 4.17
C ARG A 23 5.03 10.10 5.68
N LYS A 24 4.45 9.05 6.28
CA LYS A 24 4.41 8.87 7.73
C LYS A 24 5.80 8.66 8.36
N LYS A 25 6.72 8.03 7.63
CA LYS A 25 8.07 7.73 8.12
C LYS A 25 9.13 8.17 7.12
N LEU A 26 10.14 8.86 7.62
CA LEU A 26 11.33 9.16 6.86
C LEU A 26 12.24 7.92 6.81
N HIS A 27 12.86 7.70 5.64
CA HIS A 27 13.75 6.56 5.42
C HIS A 27 15.18 6.92 5.84
N GLU A 28 15.61 6.44 6.99
CA GLU A 28 16.90 6.76 7.60
C GLU A 28 18.12 6.54 6.69
N PRO A 29 18.24 5.44 5.92
CA PRO A 29 19.32 5.29 4.97
C PRO A 29 19.36 6.38 3.89
N THR A 30 18.21 6.92 3.48
CA THR A 30 18.14 8.04 2.53
C THR A 30 18.66 9.32 3.17
N ILE A 31 18.28 9.59 4.43
CA ILE A 31 18.77 10.77 5.17
C ILE A 31 20.30 10.72 5.29
N LYS A 32 20.88 9.59 5.68
CA LYS A 32 22.35 9.42 5.80
C LYS A 32 23.07 9.70 4.48
N LYS A 33 22.59 9.15 3.36
CA LYS A 33 23.15 9.42 2.03
C LYS A 33 23.04 10.89 1.62
N LEU A 34 21.95 11.55 1.99
CA LEU A 34 21.76 12.97 1.74
C LEU A 34 22.71 13.82 2.60
N MET A 35 22.93 13.45 3.86
CA MET A 35 23.91 14.11 4.74
C MET A 35 25.31 14.02 4.15
N GLU A 36 25.77 12.82 3.76
CA GLU A 36 27.07 12.62 3.11
C GLU A 36 27.24 13.45 1.84
N SER A 37 26.17 13.56 1.04
CA SER A 37 26.15 14.41 -0.16
C SER A 37 26.21 15.89 0.17
N MET A 38 25.45 16.32 1.18
CA MET A 38 25.38 17.72 1.59
C MET A 38 26.67 18.22 2.28
N GLU A 39 27.40 17.35 2.97
CA GLU A 39 28.72 17.67 3.52
C GLU A 39 29.74 17.97 2.43
N LYS A 40 29.62 17.31 1.26
CA LYS A 40 30.53 17.52 0.11
C LYS A 40 30.13 18.71 -0.75
N SER A 41 28.83 18.91 -0.98
CA SER A 41 28.35 19.81 -2.05
C SER A 41 27.40 20.90 -1.53
N GLY A 42 27.13 20.96 -0.22
CA GLY A 42 26.13 21.83 0.35
C GLY A 42 24.69 21.42 0.00
N PHE A 43 23.73 22.28 0.31
CA PHE A 43 22.32 22.07 -0.01
C PHE A 43 22.02 22.52 -1.44
N VAL A 44 22.19 21.63 -2.42
CA VAL A 44 22.14 21.97 -3.86
C VAL A 44 20.69 22.12 -4.38
N SER A 45 19.71 21.42 -3.78
CA SER A 45 18.32 21.42 -4.27
C SER A 45 17.36 22.09 -3.30
N THR A 46 16.20 22.58 -3.78
CA THR A 46 15.21 23.24 -2.95
C THR A 46 14.21 22.26 -2.33
N ILE A 47 13.59 22.65 -1.22
CA ILE A 47 12.36 22.01 -0.73
C ILE A 47 11.15 22.81 -1.19
N THR A 48 10.03 22.14 -1.40
CA THR A 48 8.77 22.79 -1.80
C THR A 48 7.88 22.97 -0.58
N VAL A 49 7.46 24.19 -0.34
CA VAL A 49 6.65 24.55 0.83
C VAL A 49 5.46 25.40 0.44
N SER A 50 4.44 25.38 1.29
CA SER A 50 3.33 26.33 1.23
C SER A 50 2.96 26.78 2.64
N LYS A 51 2.53 28.03 2.76
CA LYS A 51 2.18 28.61 4.05
C LYS A 51 0.91 27.97 4.60
N ASN A 52 1.00 27.42 5.79
CA ASN A 52 -0.15 26.91 6.52
C ASN A 52 -1.00 28.07 7.03
N LYS A 53 -2.29 28.04 6.71
CA LYS A 53 -3.22 29.13 7.05
C LYS A 53 -3.48 29.22 8.57
N ASP A 54 -3.41 28.10 9.26
CA ASP A 54 -3.78 27.99 10.68
C ASP A 54 -2.59 28.24 11.61
N SER A 55 -1.41 27.68 11.29
CA SER A 55 -0.24 27.72 12.18
C SER A 55 0.78 28.81 11.84
N LYS A 56 0.65 29.52 10.73
CA LYS A 56 1.63 30.45 10.16
C LYS A 56 2.99 29.85 9.80
N LEU A 57 3.17 28.54 9.97
CA LEU A 57 4.35 27.80 9.58
C LEU A 57 4.30 27.44 8.09
N PHE A 58 5.40 26.96 7.56
CA PHE A 58 5.48 26.40 6.20
C PHE A 58 5.32 24.89 6.25
N ASP A 59 4.27 24.37 5.63
CA ASP A 59 4.10 22.95 5.39
C ASP A 59 5.07 22.47 4.30
N ILE A 60 5.86 21.45 4.56
CA ILE A 60 6.78 20.86 3.59
C ILE A 60 6.02 19.87 2.73
N TYR A 61 5.79 20.22 1.47
CA TYR A 61 5.11 19.38 0.47
C TYR A 61 6.05 18.38 -0.21
N ASP A 62 7.27 18.82 -0.56
CA ASP A 62 8.35 17.94 -1.06
C ASP A 62 9.68 18.29 -0.41
N GLY A 63 10.56 17.26 -0.31
CA GLY A 63 11.90 17.41 0.21
C GLY A 63 12.06 17.15 1.71
N GLN A 64 11.14 16.45 2.36
CA GLN A 64 11.20 16.12 3.80
C GLN A 64 12.53 15.47 4.21
N HIS A 65 13.04 14.49 3.43
CA HIS A 65 14.33 13.87 3.71
C HIS A 65 15.49 14.86 3.60
N ARG A 66 15.43 15.79 2.63
CA ARG A 66 16.41 16.85 2.45
C ARG A 66 16.39 17.84 3.61
N PHE A 67 15.21 18.24 4.03
CA PHE A 67 15.02 19.10 5.19
C PHE A 67 15.58 18.46 6.46
N GLU A 68 15.26 17.21 6.73
CA GLU A 68 15.75 16.50 7.91
C GLU A 68 17.28 16.32 7.88
N ALA A 69 17.87 16.01 6.72
CA ALA A 69 19.31 15.89 6.56
C ALA A 69 20.01 17.24 6.83
N ALA A 70 19.54 18.33 6.24
CA ALA A 70 20.08 19.66 6.44
C ALA A 70 19.94 20.15 7.90
N LYS A 71 18.80 19.86 8.55
CA LYS A 71 18.57 20.16 9.94
C LYS A 71 19.55 19.45 10.86
N ARG A 72 19.86 18.17 10.63
CA ARG A 72 20.84 17.40 11.40
C ARG A 72 22.27 17.93 11.20
N LEU A 73 22.59 18.42 10.01
CA LEU A 73 23.88 19.02 9.71
C LEU A 73 24.00 20.49 10.14
N GLY A 74 22.91 21.15 10.50
CA GLY A 74 22.90 22.56 10.86
C GLY A 74 23.23 23.51 9.70
N ILE A 75 22.99 23.08 8.44
CA ILE A 75 23.28 23.85 7.23
C ILE A 75 22.05 24.59 6.73
N GLU A 76 22.28 25.71 6.02
CA GLU A 76 21.23 26.50 5.40
C GLU A 76 20.44 25.70 4.38
N ILE A 77 19.13 25.87 4.36
CA ILE A 77 18.21 25.22 3.42
C ILE A 77 17.71 26.22 2.38
N ASN A 78 17.59 25.76 1.15
CA ASN A 78 16.90 26.49 0.08
C ASN A 78 15.47 25.99 -0.01
N TYR A 79 14.49 26.87 -0.06
CA TYR A 79 13.09 26.51 -0.20
C TYR A 79 12.37 27.38 -1.21
N THR A 80 11.41 26.78 -1.89
CA THR A 80 10.49 27.48 -2.79
C THR A 80 9.09 27.47 -2.19
N GLU A 81 8.59 28.67 -1.89
CA GLU A 81 7.22 28.86 -1.44
C GLU A 81 6.29 28.94 -2.65
N TYR A 82 5.28 28.09 -2.66
CA TYR A 82 4.20 28.13 -3.64
C TYR A 82 2.93 28.64 -2.95
N VAL A 83 2.36 29.69 -3.51
CA VAL A 83 1.07 30.20 -3.05
C VAL A 83 -0.03 29.29 -3.57
N CYS A 84 -0.93 28.85 -2.68
CA CYS A 84 -2.08 28.00 -3.01
C CYS A 84 -1.77 26.59 -3.50
N LEU A 85 -0.76 25.91 -2.92
CA LEU A 85 -0.71 24.45 -3.03
C LEU A 85 -1.88 23.83 -2.27
N ASN A 86 -2.58 22.92 -2.91
CA ASN A 86 -3.65 22.16 -2.30
C ASN A 86 -3.14 20.77 -1.87
N LYS A 87 -3.91 20.12 -1.00
CA LYS A 87 -3.60 18.76 -0.52
C LYS A 87 -3.50 17.75 -1.67
N GLU A 88 -4.31 17.93 -2.69
CA GLU A 88 -4.41 17.09 -3.88
C GLU A 88 -3.16 17.16 -4.78
N ASP A 89 -2.34 18.21 -4.64
CA ASP A 89 -1.11 18.37 -5.44
C ASP A 89 0.05 17.48 -4.95
N ILE A 90 -0.04 16.92 -3.74
CA ILE A 90 1.08 16.18 -3.11
C ILE A 90 1.51 14.95 -3.90
N PRO A 91 0.60 14.07 -4.36
CA PRO A 91 1.02 12.89 -5.13
C PRO A 91 1.79 13.26 -6.40
N ASP A 92 1.40 14.37 -7.05
CA ASP A 92 2.01 14.84 -8.31
C ASP A 92 3.39 15.49 -8.10
N LEU A 93 3.67 16.02 -6.90
CA LEU A 93 4.97 16.63 -6.57
C LEU A 93 6.07 15.60 -6.26
N GLN A 94 5.73 14.32 -6.09
CA GLN A 94 6.68 13.26 -5.71
C GLN A 94 7.40 12.64 -6.92
N ILE A 95 8.14 13.46 -7.68
CA ILE A 95 8.77 13.06 -8.95
C ILE A 95 9.97 12.11 -8.75
N LEU A 96 10.75 12.24 -7.67
CA LEU A 96 12.02 11.54 -7.50
C LEU A 96 11.92 10.16 -6.82
N LYS A 97 10.90 9.92 -6.01
CA LYS A 97 10.62 8.62 -5.41
C LYS A 97 9.12 8.40 -5.37
N SER A 98 8.62 7.55 -6.25
CA SER A 98 7.21 7.19 -6.28
C SER A 98 6.73 6.71 -4.90
N TRP A 99 5.54 7.13 -4.51
CA TRP A 99 4.88 6.64 -3.31
C TRP A 99 4.62 5.13 -3.40
N GLY A 100 4.85 4.45 -2.28
CA GLY A 100 4.37 3.08 -2.09
C GLY A 100 2.88 3.05 -1.72
N LEU A 101 2.28 1.87 -1.71
CA LEU A 101 0.87 1.73 -1.34
C LEU A 101 0.58 2.21 0.09
N GLU A 102 1.53 2.08 1.01
CA GLU A 102 1.40 2.56 2.39
C GLU A 102 1.33 4.09 2.47
N ASP A 103 2.06 4.79 1.60
CA ASP A 103 2.01 6.25 1.53
C ASP A 103 0.63 6.72 1.02
N PHE A 104 0.06 6.04 0.01
CA PHE A 104 -1.28 6.31 -0.50
C PHE A 104 -2.37 5.98 0.52
N LEU A 105 -2.20 4.88 1.29
CA LEU A 105 -3.14 4.55 2.38
C LEU A 105 -3.14 5.67 3.42
N HIS A 106 -1.96 6.06 3.89
CA HIS A 106 -1.81 7.13 4.86
C HIS A 106 -2.45 8.44 4.36
N TYR A 107 -2.16 8.84 3.13
CA TYR A 107 -2.77 10.01 2.51
C TYR A 107 -4.30 9.92 2.52
N GLY A 108 -4.87 8.80 2.06
CA GLY A 108 -6.32 8.62 2.03
C GLY A 108 -6.97 8.67 3.41
N VAL A 109 -6.28 8.18 4.44
CA VAL A 109 -6.73 8.25 5.85
C VAL A 109 -6.74 9.70 6.34
N GLU A 110 -5.66 10.44 6.15
CA GLU A 110 -5.53 11.86 6.53
C GLU A 110 -6.48 12.76 5.73
N ALA A 111 -6.74 12.42 4.46
CA ALA A 111 -7.74 13.09 3.62
C ALA A 111 -9.19 12.75 4.00
N ASN A 112 -9.41 11.98 5.08
CA ASN A 112 -10.73 11.53 5.54
C ASN A 112 -11.53 10.71 4.51
N MET A 113 -10.86 10.00 3.60
CA MET A 113 -11.52 9.13 2.62
C MET A 113 -12.09 7.87 3.29
N PRO A 114 -13.43 7.64 3.24
CA PRO A 114 -14.05 6.57 4.03
C PRO A 114 -13.52 5.18 3.72
N ASP A 115 -13.26 4.85 2.44
CA ASP A 115 -12.80 3.52 2.02
C ASP A 115 -11.34 3.27 2.43
N TYR A 116 -10.49 4.29 2.46
CA TYR A 116 -9.11 4.18 2.93
C TYR A 116 -9.04 4.02 4.45
N LYS A 117 -9.86 4.76 5.21
CA LYS A 117 -10.01 4.55 6.66
C LYS A 117 -10.51 3.16 6.98
N TYR A 118 -11.49 2.67 6.22
CA TYR A 118 -11.99 1.31 6.36
C TYR A 118 -10.85 0.29 6.12
N LEU A 119 -10.10 0.45 5.04
CA LEU A 119 -9.00 -0.47 4.69
C LEU A 119 -7.87 -0.45 5.73
N ASP A 120 -7.53 0.70 6.29
CA ASP A 120 -6.53 0.83 7.36
C ASP A 120 -6.96 0.08 8.63
N LYS A 121 -8.24 0.19 9.00
CA LYS A 121 -8.84 -0.60 10.09
C LYS A 121 -8.73 -2.10 9.81
N VAL A 122 -9.15 -2.55 8.62
CA VAL A 122 -9.07 -3.96 8.21
C VAL A 122 -7.62 -4.45 8.24
N LYS A 123 -6.67 -3.66 7.73
CA LYS A 123 -5.24 -3.98 7.76
C LYS A 123 -4.72 -4.19 9.18
N THR A 124 -5.08 -3.29 10.09
CA THR A 124 -4.71 -3.38 11.50
C THR A 124 -5.29 -4.63 12.17
N GLU A 125 -6.55 -4.95 11.88
CA GLU A 125 -7.27 -6.09 12.48
C GLU A 125 -6.78 -7.44 11.93
N THR A 126 -6.45 -7.52 10.64
CA THR A 126 -6.11 -8.79 9.97
C THR A 126 -4.61 -9.07 9.93
N ASN A 127 -3.78 -8.03 9.96
CA ASN A 127 -2.34 -8.09 9.71
C ASN A 127 -1.99 -8.79 8.39
N LEU A 128 -2.84 -8.60 7.35
CA LEU A 128 -2.62 -9.09 5.99
C LEU A 128 -1.90 -8.03 5.14
N PRO A 129 -1.17 -8.44 4.08
CA PRO A 129 -0.50 -7.51 3.18
C PRO A 129 -1.49 -6.54 2.51
N LEU A 130 -1.16 -5.26 2.49
CA LEU A 130 -2.02 -4.22 1.90
C LEU A 130 -2.41 -4.51 0.44
N THR A 131 -1.47 -5.03 -0.37
CA THR A 131 -1.74 -5.45 -1.75
C THR A 131 -2.86 -6.50 -1.86
N ALA A 132 -2.90 -7.45 -0.92
CA ALA A 132 -3.94 -8.47 -0.89
C ALA A 132 -5.29 -7.88 -0.46
N LEU A 133 -5.30 -7.02 0.56
CA LEU A 133 -6.51 -6.37 1.04
C LEU A 133 -7.17 -5.48 -0.03
N ILE A 134 -6.34 -4.73 -0.80
CA ILE A 134 -6.83 -3.91 -1.92
C ILE A 134 -7.60 -4.76 -2.93
N ILE A 135 -7.13 -5.97 -3.24
CA ILE A 135 -7.78 -6.88 -4.18
C ILE A 135 -9.02 -7.52 -3.55
N MET A 136 -8.90 -8.03 -2.31
CA MET A 136 -9.99 -8.71 -1.60
C MET A 136 -11.22 -7.81 -1.41
N PHE A 137 -10.98 -6.60 -0.96
CA PHE A 137 -12.06 -5.66 -0.61
C PHE A 137 -12.47 -4.75 -1.77
N GLY A 138 -11.58 -4.53 -2.75
CA GLY A 138 -11.87 -3.76 -3.95
C GLY A 138 -12.48 -4.57 -5.09
N GLY A 139 -12.48 -5.90 -5.02
CA GLY A 139 -13.09 -6.78 -6.02
C GLY A 139 -12.49 -6.70 -7.43
N SER A 140 -11.29 -6.13 -7.59
CA SER A 140 -10.66 -5.91 -8.90
C SER A 140 -9.17 -6.23 -8.90
N VAL A 141 -8.71 -6.89 -9.96
CA VAL A 141 -7.29 -7.14 -10.22
C VAL A 141 -6.51 -5.84 -10.50
N TYR A 142 -7.19 -4.79 -10.94
CA TYR A 142 -6.63 -3.44 -11.14
C TYR A 142 -6.62 -2.59 -9.87
N GLY A 143 -6.98 -3.17 -8.72
CA GLY A 143 -7.13 -2.47 -7.45
C GLY A 143 -5.94 -1.61 -7.08
N ASN A 144 -4.71 -2.07 -7.29
CA ASN A 144 -3.49 -1.31 -6.98
C ASN A 144 -3.35 -0.02 -7.79
N LYS A 145 -3.77 -0.01 -9.07
CA LYS A 145 -3.78 1.20 -9.89
C LYS A 145 -4.85 2.17 -9.39
N LEU A 146 -6.08 1.69 -9.25
CA LEU A 146 -7.19 2.49 -8.70
C LEU A 146 -6.86 3.08 -7.33
N PHE A 147 -6.14 2.31 -6.49
CA PHE A 147 -5.71 2.74 -5.17
C PHE A 147 -4.71 3.90 -5.23
N LYS A 148 -3.71 3.83 -6.10
CA LYS A 148 -2.75 4.90 -6.32
C LYS A 148 -3.39 6.14 -6.97
N ASP A 149 -4.37 5.93 -7.84
CA ASP A 149 -5.13 7.01 -8.48
C ASP A 149 -6.20 7.61 -7.55
N MET A 150 -6.22 7.23 -6.25
CA MET A 150 -7.20 7.66 -5.22
C MET A 150 -8.66 7.39 -5.60
N ASN A 151 -8.90 6.46 -6.51
CA ASN A 151 -10.22 6.07 -7.03
C ASN A 151 -10.69 4.69 -6.53
N TRP A 152 -9.93 4.08 -5.63
CA TRP A 152 -10.29 2.78 -5.07
C TRP A 152 -11.51 2.86 -4.15
N ARG A 153 -12.36 1.82 -4.18
CA ARG A 153 -13.55 1.69 -3.33
C ARG A 153 -13.62 0.29 -2.74
N ALA A 154 -14.06 0.19 -1.51
CA ALA A 154 -14.31 -1.08 -0.81
C ALA A 154 -15.69 -1.64 -1.19
N ILE A 155 -15.83 -2.15 -2.41
CA ILE A 155 -17.11 -2.63 -2.96
C ILE A 155 -17.45 -4.06 -2.55
N SER A 156 -16.47 -4.87 -2.15
CA SER A 156 -16.60 -6.30 -1.83
C SER A 156 -16.38 -6.59 -0.34
N LYS A 157 -16.98 -5.78 0.55
CA LYS A 157 -16.74 -5.88 2.00
C LYS A 157 -17.08 -7.26 2.57
N ASN A 158 -18.26 -7.77 2.28
CA ASN A 158 -18.71 -9.09 2.79
C ASN A 158 -17.81 -10.21 2.28
N THR A 159 -17.59 -10.28 0.97
CA THR A 159 -16.69 -11.27 0.36
C THR A 159 -15.26 -11.16 0.88
N GLY A 160 -14.76 -9.94 1.09
CA GLY A 160 -13.44 -9.72 1.68
C GLY A 160 -13.31 -10.32 3.07
N TRP A 161 -14.34 -10.21 3.91
CA TRP A 161 -14.37 -10.83 5.24
C TRP A 161 -14.52 -12.34 5.18
N GLU A 162 -15.39 -12.88 4.31
CA GLU A 162 -15.52 -14.33 4.09
C GLU A 162 -14.17 -14.95 3.68
N ILE A 163 -13.46 -14.33 2.73
CA ILE A 163 -12.10 -14.75 2.34
C ILE A 163 -11.14 -14.66 3.53
N THR A 164 -11.24 -13.62 4.35
CA THR A 164 -10.39 -13.45 5.54
C THR A 164 -10.58 -14.61 6.53
N GLU A 165 -11.81 -15.05 6.78
CA GLU A 165 -12.08 -16.21 7.64
C GLU A 165 -11.51 -17.50 7.05
N CYS A 166 -11.67 -17.72 5.75
CA CYS A 166 -11.04 -18.86 5.07
C CYS A 166 -9.50 -18.85 5.23
N LEU A 167 -8.87 -17.70 5.11
CA LEU A 167 -7.43 -17.55 5.28
C LEU A 167 -6.99 -17.82 6.73
N ARG A 168 -7.78 -17.38 7.73
CA ARG A 168 -7.54 -17.69 9.15
C ARG A 168 -7.58 -19.19 9.41
N ASP A 169 -8.52 -19.90 8.79
CA ASP A 169 -8.62 -21.36 8.92
C ASP A 169 -7.43 -22.09 8.28
N PHE A 170 -6.91 -21.57 7.17
CA PHE A 170 -5.63 -22.04 6.62
C PHE A 170 -4.47 -21.80 7.58
N GLY A 171 -4.44 -20.64 8.22
CA GLY A 171 -3.43 -20.33 9.25
C GLY A 171 -3.45 -21.28 10.43
N LYS A 172 -4.64 -21.63 10.95
CA LYS A 172 -4.83 -22.62 12.04
C LYS A 172 -4.30 -24.01 11.67
N ARG A 173 -4.24 -24.34 10.39
CA ARG A 173 -3.71 -25.61 9.84
C ARG A 173 -2.24 -25.54 9.45
N ASN A 174 -1.55 -24.46 9.84
CA ASN A 174 -0.13 -24.25 9.55
C ASN A 174 0.20 -24.32 8.04
N ILE A 175 -0.74 -23.92 7.17
CA ILE A 175 -0.47 -23.80 5.73
C ILE A 175 0.57 -22.69 5.55
N PRO A 176 1.80 -23.02 5.08
CA PRO A 176 2.78 -21.99 4.82
C PRO A 176 2.22 -21.07 3.72
N LEU A 177 2.52 -19.80 3.75
CA LEU A 177 2.13 -18.84 2.70
C LEU A 177 0.69 -18.28 2.77
N TRP A 178 -0.15 -18.70 3.72
CA TRP A 178 -1.52 -18.19 3.83
C TRP A 178 -1.61 -16.64 3.94
N LYS A 179 -0.54 -15.98 4.43
CA LYS A 179 -0.39 -14.52 4.45
C LYS A 179 0.36 -13.96 3.22
N SER A 180 0.78 -14.80 2.28
CA SER A 180 1.45 -14.31 1.07
C SER A 180 0.46 -13.59 0.16
N ALA A 181 0.77 -12.36 -0.26
CA ALA A 181 -0.10 -11.59 -1.15
C ALA A 181 -0.43 -12.34 -2.45
N ARG A 182 0.53 -13.07 -3.02
CA ARG A 182 0.30 -13.88 -4.24
C ARG A 182 -0.63 -15.07 -3.99
N PHE A 183 -0.46 -15.76 -2.84
CA PHE A 183 -1.37 -16.85 -2.45
C PHE A 183 -2.79 -16.34 -2.26
N ILE A 184 -2.95 -15.24 -1.50
CA ILE A 184 -4.26 -14.63 -1.26
C ILE A 184 -4.92 -14.23 -2.57
N TRP A 185 -4.18 -13.63 -3.51
CA TRP A 185 -4.72 -13.30 -4.82
C TRP A 185 -5.14 -14.55 -5.60
N GLY A 186 -4.32 -15.61 -5.61
CA GLY A 186 -4.68 -16.90 -6.22
C GLY A 186 -5.95 -17.49 -5.58
N PHE A 187 -6.07 -17.39 -4.25
CA PHE A 187 -7.27 -17.82 -3.55
C PHE A 187 -8.50 -16.98 -3.92
N CYS A 188 -8.36 -15.67 -4.07
CA CYS A 188 -9.44 -14.80 -4.56
C CYS A 188 -9.92 -15.20 -5.96
N LEU A 189 -9.02 -15.64 -6.86
CA LEU A 189 -9.41 -16.12 -8.19
C LEU A 189 -10.29 -17.39 -8.10
N VAL A 190 -9.97 -18.29 -7.19
CA VAL A 190 -10.77 -19.49 -6.93
C VAL A 190 -12.10 -19.15 -6.27
N TYR A 191 -12.06 -18.34 -5.22
CA TYR A 191 -13.24 -17.98 -4.42
C TYR A 191 -14.28 -17.20 -5.24
N ASN A 192 -13.83 -16.26 -6.07
CA ASN A 192 -14.69 -15.42 -6.90
C ASN A 192 -14.96 -16.02 -8.29
N SER A 193 -14.58 -17.27 -8.54
CA SER A 193 -14.85 -17.91 -9.82
C SER A 193 -16.35 -18.01 -10.07
N LYS A 194 -16.77 -17.83 -11.33
CA LYS A 194 -18.18 -17.94 -11.73
C LYS A 194 -18.77 -19.33 -11.49
N ALA A 195 -17.93 -20.30 -11.19
CA ALA A 195 -18.35 -21.64 -10.84
C ALA A 195 -19.24 -21.69 -9.58
N GLY A 196 -19.27 -20.61 -8.75
CA GLY A 196 -20.20 -20.44 -7.63
C GLY A 196 -20.16 -21.55 -6.56
N GLU A 197 -19.19 -22.45 -6.63
CA GLU A 197 -19.22 -23.76 -5.98
C GLU A 197 -18.05 -23.97 -5.01
N TYR A 198 -17.36 -22.89 -4.61
CA TYR A 198 -16.30 -23.05 -3.62
C TYR A 198 -16.89 -23.41 -2.23
N ASP A 199 -16.68 -24.65 -1.81
CA ASP A 199 -17.01 -25.14 -0.46
C ASP A 199 -15.75 -25.17 0.41
N HIS A 200 -15.65 -24.23 1.35
CA HIS A 200 -14.50 -24.13 2.24
C HIS A 200 -14.32 -25.37 3.14
N LYS A 201 -15.43 -25.96 3.62
CA LYS A 201 -15.37 -27.20 4.43
C LYS A 201 -14.79 -28.37 3.62
N ARG A 202 -15.18 -28.47 2.35
CA ARG A 202 -14.58 -29.46 1.42
C ARG A 202 -13.09 -29.20 1.25
N MET A 203 -12.68 -27.96 1.00
CA MET A 203 -11.28 -27.60 0.87
C MET A 203 -10.47 -27.99 2.11
N LEU A 204 -10.95 -27.69 3.30
CA LEU A 204 -10.29 -28.03 4.55
C LEU A 204 -10.12 -29.56 4.72
N ARG A 205 -11.14 -30.36 4.38
CA ARG A 205 -11.02 -31.83 4.41
C ARG A 205 -9.92 -32.36 3.48
N HIS A 206 -9.74 -31.73 2.32
CA HIS A 206 -8.69 -32.11 1.38
C HIS A 206 -7.32 -31.67 1.87
N VAL A 207 -7.19 -30.48 2.44
CA VAL A 207 -5.96 -30.00 3.10
C VAL A 207 -5.50 -30.95 4.20
N ASP A 208 -6.44 -31.43 5.03
CA ASP A 208 -6.12 -32.30 6.17
C ASP A 208 -5.74 -33.74 5.73
N ARG A 209 -6.21 -34.21 4.58
CA ARG A 209 -6.08 -35.60 4.12
C ARG A 209 -5.06 -35.80 3.01
N ALA A 210 -4.77 -34.77 2.22
CA ALA A 210 -3.95 -34.92 1.04
C ALA A 210 -2.46 -34.98 1.41
N SER A 211 -1.74 -35.91 0.78
CA SER A 211 -0.27 -35.89 0.74
C SER A 211 0.27 -34.69 -0.05
N MET A 212 -0.59 -34.07 -0.86
CA MET A 212 -0.30 -32.90 -1.68
C MET A 212 -0.29 -31.63 -0.83
N LYS A 213 0.79 -30.88 -0.91
CA LYS A 213 0.96 -29.64 -0.14
C LYS A 213 0.81 -28.42 -1.03
N LEU A 214 0.21 -27.37 -0.49
CA LEU A 214 0.28 -26.04 -1.11
C LEU A 214 1.73 -25.53 -1.06
N THR A 215 2.38 -25.47 -2.22
CA THR A 215 3.78 -25.07 -2.36
C THR A 215 3.90 -23.65 -2.88
N LYS A 216 5.08 -23.04 -2.71
CA LYS A 216 5.36 -21.70 -3.22
C LYS A 216 5.26 -21.69 -4.76
N GLN A 217 4.47 -20.76 -5.29
CA GLN A 217 4.23 -20.59 -6.71
C GLN A 217 4.78 -19.25 -7.24
N ALA A 218 5.01 -19.17 -8.55
CA ALA A 218 5.56 -17.97 -9.20
C ALA A 218 4.51 -16.85 -9.36
N SER A 219 3.27 -17.23 -9.68
CA SER A 219 2.19 -16.27 -9.96
C SER A 219 0.91 -16.59 -9.19
N PRO A 220 -0.02 -15.60 -9.06
CA PRO A 220 -1.35 -15.86 -8.51
C PRO A 220 -2.15 -16.92 -9.29
N GLY A 221 -2.00 -16.99 -10.63
CA GLY A 221 -2.64 -18.00 -11.45
C GLY A 221 -2.13 -19.42 -11.14
N ASP A 222 -0.84 -19.56 -10.88
CA ASP A 222 -0.25 -20.87 -10.49
C ASP A 222 -0.76 -21.28 -9.10
N TYR A 223 -0.89 -20.34 -8.16
CA TYR A 223 -1.53 -20.61 -6.88
C TYR A 223 -2.99 -21.03 -7.04
N ALA A 224 -3.75 -20.38 -7.91
CA ALA A 224 -5.14 -20.74 -8.15
C ALA A 224 -5.25 -22.18 -8.73
N ARG A 225 -4.36 -22.55 -9.68
CA ARG A 225 -4.27 -23.93 -10.21
C ARG A 225 -3.91 -24.94 -9.12
N ASN A 226 -2.92 -24.65 -8.30
CA ASN A 226 -2.51 -25.54 -7.21
C ASN A 226 -3.63 -25.71 -6.15
N ILE A 227 -4.38 -24.64 -5.84
CA ILE A 227 -5.56 -24.70 -4.96
C ILE A 227 -6.66 -25.54 -5.62
N GLN A 228 -6.92 -25.37 -6.92
CA GLN A 228 -7.91 -26.16 -7.66
C GLN A 228 -7.54 -27.66 -7.71
N GLU A 229 -6.28 -28.00 -7.93
CA GLU A 229 -5.80 -29.38 -7.90
C GLU A 229 -6.02 -30.03 -6.53
N LEU A 230 -5.66 -29.32 -5.45
CA LEU A 230 -5.90 -29.78 -4.09
C LEU A 230 -7.40 -29.95 -3.81
N TYR A 231 -8.24 -28.99 -4.22
CA TYR A 231 -9.69 -29.04 -4.06
C TYR A 231 -10.32 -30.24 -4.77
N ASN A 232 -9.73 -30.68 -5.88
CA ASN A 232 -10.17 -31.81 -6.69
C ASN A 232 -9.43 -33.13 -6.38
N HIS A 233 -8.58 -33.16 -5.35
CA HIS A 233 -7.83 -34.35 -5.02
C HIS A 233 -8.77 -35.54 -4.70
N GLY A 234 -8.52 -36.69 -5.30
CA GLY A 234 -9.36 -37.89 -5.14
C GLY A 234 -10.72 -37.84 -5.84
N ILE A 235 -11.01 -36.83 -6.65
CA ILE A 235 -12.26 -36.68 -7.39
C ILE A 235 -12.11 -37.21 -8.83
N ALA A 236 -13.10 -37.97 -9.29
CA ALA A 236 -13.15 -38.45 -10.68
C ALA A 236 -13.15 -37.27 -11.67
N LYS A 237 -12.50 -37.44 -12.82
CA LYS A 237 -12.24 -36.35 -13.78
C LYS A 237 -13.49 -35.59 -14.20
N ASN A 238 -14.60 -36.25 -14.43
CA ASN A 238 -15.90 -35.68 -14.84
C ASN A 238 -16.65 -34.93 -13.71
N SER A 239 -16.22 -35.07 -12.45
CA SER A 239 -16.84 -34.43 -11.28
C SER A 239 -15.94 -33.34 -10.68
N ARG A 240 -14.84 -33.00 -11.36
CA ARG A 240 -13.91 -31.96 -10.91
C ARG A 240 -14.49 -30.58 -11.17
N VAL A 241 -14.32 -29.70 -10.19
CA VAL A 241 -14.67 -28.28 -10.36
C VAL A 241 -13.50 -27.55 -11.01
N GLN A 242 -13.80 -26.71 -11.99
CA GLN A 242 -12.81 -25.91 -12.70
C GLN A 242 -13.01 -24.44 -12.39
N PHE A 243 -12.26 -23.92 -11.42
CA PHE A 243 -12.31 -22.52 -11.00
C PHE A 243 -11.54 -21.60 -11.94
N VAL A 244 -10.41 -22.06 -12.47
CA VAL A 244 -9.51 -21.32 -13.37
C VAL A 244 -9.14 -22.19 -14.57
N GLN A 245 -8.95 -21.54 -15.71
CA GLN A 245 -8.50 -22.16 -16.94
C GLN A 245 -6.97 -22.33 -16.99
#